data_2f4848c3acb211a3727f47fb6479b370
#
_entry.id   2f4848c3acb211a3727f47fb6479b370
#
_cell.length_a   1.000
_cell.length_b   1.000
_cell.length_c   1.000
_cell.angle_alpha   90.00
_cell.angle_beta   90.00
_cell.angle_gamma   90.00
#
_symmetry.space_group_name_H-M   'P 1'
#
loop_
_entity.id
_entity.type
_entity.pdbx_description
1 polymer ?
#
loop_
_entity_poly.entity_id
_entity_poly.type
_entity_poly.pdbx_seq_one_letter_code
_entity_poly.pdbx_strand_id
1 'polypeptide(L)'
;MIAMSKVEKSTNLNIDKSKIRKDFALYVSQSILAMIGFSAYILADTYFVANGIGTMALAGLNIALPIYSIILGIGMLISVGGSTFFAVVKARGDHDLGNKIFTFAVTIAVVFGFVFLFLGRTYAEKLAFIFGGDDVTVPYASTYIRVVSTFSVPFMLNNIIVAFIRNDNAPKFATASLLASNMSNFIMDWIFIYPCKMGMRGAALATGIAPIIGLIVLSVYFLGHMNTFRILNPIKCATDGNNHENRHHHINRFFWIFKNLFVLGLSNFIIEISSGLSIVSFNIASWTIAGNLGVSAYSIVANIAFVVNALFNGVGQGMQPLISRYHGKDDNNSKAQVIRLGLITAFAMAVLLYIILYVFATPFSDVFNKTSDPELNAMGSVGIRCYFIGYFFAGLNIVIAASMNAQEAAIKSLLITVSRGLLLLVPAIAILAQFGNIIYLWFALPVSEFITLTFVTIMYMKTSHRIQNR
;
A
#
# COMPACT_ATOMS: atom_id res chain seq x y z
N MET A 1 11.05 -44.39 27.01
CA MET A 1 10.91 -44.04 25.57
C MET A 1 9.76 -43.05 25.30
N ILE A 2 8.55 -43.25 25.83
CA ILE A 2 7.39 -42.34 25.59
C ILE A 2 7.57 -40.95 26.21
N ALA A 3 8.24 -40.81 27.35
CA ALA A 3 8.50 -39.52 27.99
C ALA A 3 9.55 -38.69 27.26
N MET A 4 10.59 -39.30 26.70
CA MET A 4 11.60 -38.59 25.90
C MET A 4 11.03 -38.04 24.58
N SER A 5 10.15 -38.81 23.92
CA SER A 5 9.50 -38.31 22.68
C SER A 5 8.53 -37.14 22.90
N LYS A 6 7.90 -37.04 24.08
CA LYS A 6 7.06 -35.91 24.46
C LYS A 6 7.88 -34.65 24.81
N VAL A 7 9.03 -34.82 25.44
CA VAL A 7 9.95 -33.70 25.77
C VAL A 7 10.61 -33.16 24.49
N GLU A 8 11.11 -34.03 23.61
CA GLU A 8 11.65 -33.63 22.31
C GLU A 8 10.60 -32.93 21.41
N LYS A 9 9.37 -33.47 21.36
CA LYS A 9 8.28 -32.79 20.64
C LYS A 9 7.90 -31.43 21.24
N SER A 10 7.90 -31.32 22.58
CA SER A 10 7.61 -30.04 23.25
C SER A 10 8.73 -29.02 23.07
N THR A 11 9.99 -29.46 23.06
CA THR A 11 11.17 -28.60 22.84
C THR A 11 11.23 -28.14 21.40
N ASN A 12 11.00 -29.00 20.43
CA ASN A 12 10.94 -28.63 19.01
C ASN A 12 9.77 -27.67 18.71
N LEU A 13 8.60 -27.87 19.33
CA LEU A 13 7.45 -26.96 19.21
C LEU A 13 7.74 -25.57 19.81
N ASN A 14 8.49 -25.50 20.92
CA ASN A 14 8.85 -24.22 21.54
C ASN A 14 9.93 -23.47 20.77
N ILE A 15 10.91 -24.20 20.20
CA ILE A 15 11.95 -23.61 19.34
C ILE A 15 11.30 -23.03 18.08
N ASP A 16 10.35 -23.72 17.47
CA ASP A 16 9.66 -23.28 16.26
C ASP A 16 8.80 -22.02 16.52
N LYS A 17 8.10 -21.98 17.65
CA LYS A 17 7.32 -20.78 18.07
C LYS A 17 8.20 -19.55 18.34
N SER A 18 9.38 -19.75 18.94
CA SER A 18 10.33 -18.65 19.19
C SER A 18 10.86 -18.08 17.88
N LYS A 19 11.20 -18.94 16.92
CA LYS A 19 11.67 -18.54 15.59
C LYS A 19 10.58 -17.76 14.84
N ILE A 20 9.33 -18.24 14.84
CA ILE A 20 8.21 -17.53 14.20
C ILE A 20 8.04 -16.12 14.77
N ARG A 21 8.12 -15.97 16.10
CA ARG A 21 8.02 -14.64 16.75
C ARG A 21 9.16 -13.72 16.35
N LYS A 22 10.40 -14.21 16.27
CA LYS A 22 11.57 -13.44 15.83
C LYS A 22 11.45 -12.99 14.37
N ASP A 23 11.09 -13.93 13.49
CA ASP A 23 10.86 -13.62 12.08
C ASP A 23 9.72 -12.60 11.93
N PHE A 24 8.60 -12.80 12.62
CA PHE A 24 7.48 -11.87 12.60
C PHE A 24 7.90 -10.47 13.05
N ALA A 25 8.58 -10.37 14.20
CA ALA A 25 9.07 -9.08 14.71
C ALA A 25 10.00 -8.40 13.70
N LEU A 26 10.91 -9.13 13.09
CA LEU A 26 11.84 -8.61 12.09
C LEU A 26 11.10 -8.07 10.86
N TYR A 27 10.23 -8.86 10.25
CA TYR A 27 9.55 -8.47 9.02
C TYR A 27 8.56 -7.32 9.24
N VAL A 28 7.79 -7.38 10.33
CA VAL A 28 6.78 -6.35 10.63
C VAL A 28 7.45 -5.04 11.04
N SER A 29 8.47 -5.06 11.90
CA SER A 29 9.18 -3.82 12.28
C SER A 29 9.84 -3.14 11.08
N GLN A 30 10.49 -3.91 10.20
CA GLN A 30 11.10 -3.39 8.97
C GLN A 30 10.04 -2.78 8.04
N SER A 31 8.89 -3.42 7.90
CA SER A 31 7.81 -2.90 7.05
C SER A 31 7.16 -1.65 7.65
N ILE A 32 6.93 -1.60 8.96
CA ILE A 32 6.42 -0.40 9.65
C ILE A 32 7.41 0.76 9.48
N LEU A 33 8.71 0.52 9.66
CA LEU A 33 9.74 1.54 9.48
C LEU A 33 9.76 2.10 8.05
N ALA A 34 9.63 1.22 7.06
CA ALA A 34 9.52 1.63 5.66
C ALA A 34 8.28 2.50 5.41
N MET A 35 7.14 2.16 6.03
CA MET A 35 5.89 2.92 5.89
C MET A 35 5.93 4.26 6.62
N ILE A 36 6.62 4.36 7.76
CA ILE A 36 6.90 5.64 8.42
C ILE A 36 7.71 6.54 7.48
N GLY A 37 8.79 6.02 6.88
CA GLY A 37 9.58 6.75 5.90
C GLY A 37 8.75 7.21 4.69
N PHE A 38 7.87 6.34 4.19
CA PHE A 38 6.94 6.66 3.10
C PHE A 38 5.98 7.79 3.48
N SER A 39 5.39 7.75 4.67
CA SER A 39 4.48 8.82 5.11
C SER A 39 5.21 10.14 5.33
N ALA A 40 6.39 10.09 5.91
CA ALA A 40 7.19 11.28 6.19
C ALA A 40 7.58 12.02 4.91
N TYR A 41 8.00 11.28 3.85
CA TYR A 41 8.39 11.94 2.62
C TYR A 41 7.19 12.57 1.90
N ILE A 42 6.01 11.93 1.87
CA ILE A 42 4.82 12.52 1.21
C ILE A 42 4.39 13.81 1.91
N LEU A 43 4.40 13.83 3.24
CA LEU A 43 4.09 15.05 3.99
C LEU A 43 5.12 16.15 3.73
N ALA A 44 6.40 15.79 3.64
CA ALA A 44 7.47 16.72 3.35
C ALA A 44 7.41 17.28 1.92
N ASP A 45 7.16 16.44 0.91
CA ASP A 45 6.98 16.87 -0.48
C ASP A 45 5.86 17.91 -0.59
N THR A 46 4.70 17.61 -0.01
CA THR A 46 3.57 18.57 0.06
C THR A 46 3.96 19.86 0.76
N TYR A 47 4.72 19.79 1.86
CA TYR A 47 5.20 20.98 2.60
C TYR A 47 6.17 21.81 1.75
N PHE A 48 7.14 21.18 1.08
CA PHE A 48 8.12 21.88 0.26
C PHE A 48 7.48 22.55 -0.96
N VAL A 49 6.55 21.89 -1.62
CA VAL A 49 5.80 22.47 -2.74
C VAL A 49 4.97 23.66 -2.27
N ALA A 50 4.24 23.52 -1.17
CA ALA A 50 3.38 24.59 -0.65
C ALA A 50 4.16 25.85 -0.22
N ASN A 51 5.31 25.66 0.46
CA ASN A 51 6.06 26.78 1.02
C ASN A 51 7.18 27.29 0.09
N GLY A 52 7.75 26.41 -0.75
CA GLY A 52 8.86 26.78 -1.63
C GLY A 52 8.44 27.26 -3.01
N ILE A 53 7.25 26.85 -3.51
CA ILE A 53 6.78 27.22 -4.84
C ILE A 53 5.51 28.08 -4.73
N GLY A 54 4.58 27.72 -3.84
CA GLY A 54 3.37 28.48 -3.56
C GLY A 54 2.08 27.66 -3.71
N THR A 55 0.96 28.30 -3.37
CA THR A 55 -0.37 27.68 -3.30
C THR A 55 -0.88 27.18 -4.66
N MET A 56 -0.58 27.90 -5.75
CA MET A 56 -0.99 27.47 -7.10
C MET A 56 -0.24 26.21 -7.55
N ALA A 57 1.02 26.06 -7.17
CA ALA A 57 1.79 24.84 -7.42
C ALA A 57 1.25 23.65 -6.61
N LEU A 58 0.84 23.89 -5.36
CA LEU A 58 0.18 22.87 -4.54
C LEU A 58 -1.15 22.42 -5.16
N ALA A 59 -1.95 23.35 -5.68
CA ALA A 59 -3.17 23.02 -6.42
C ALA A 59 -2.85 22.18 -7.67
N GLY A 60 -1.82 22.57 -8.44
CA GLY A 60 -1.33 21.80 -9.58
C GLY A 60 -0.82 20.40 -9.21
N LEU A 61 -0.14 20.25 -8.07
CA LEU A 61 0.28 18.96 -7.53
C LEU A 61 -0.95 18.08 -7.27
N ASN A 62 -1.96 18.61 -6.59
CA ASN A 62 -3.19 17.85 -6.28
C ASN A 62 -3.93 17.39 -7.54
N ILE A 63 -3.91 18.16 -8.62
CA ILE A 63 -4.46 17.79 -9.92
C ILE A 63 -3.64 16.65 -10.57
N ALA A 64 -2.34 16.59 -10.31
CA ALA A 64 -1.46 15.54 -10.84
C ALA A 64 -1.51 14.23 -10.04
N LEU A 65 -1.89 14.26 -8.75
CA LEU A 65 -1.93 13.10 -7.86
C LEU A 65 -2.74 11.91 -8.40
N PRO A 66 -3.91 12.07 -9.05
CA PRO A 66 -4.64 10.93 -9.60
C PRO A 66 -3.83 10.11 -10.60
N ILE A 67 -3.02 10.75 -11.45
CA ILE A 67 -2.16 10.06 -12.42
C ILE A 67 -1.05 9.30 -11.69
N TYR A 68 -0.43 9.94 -10.70
CA TYR A 68 0.56 9.30 -9.85
C TYR A 68 -0.03 8.06 -9.12
N SER A 69 -1.25 8.18 -8.58
CA SER A 69 -1.96 7.08 -7.91
C SER A 69 -2.28 5.93 -8.86
N ILE A 70 -2.60 6.20 -10.13
CA ILE A 70 -2.82 5.13 -11.13
C ILE A 70 -1.50 4.41 -11.41
N ILE A 71 -0.38 5.13 -11.60
CA ILE A 71 0.94 4.54 -11.80
C ILE A 71 1.33 3.69 -10.58
N LEU A 72 1.14 4.21 -9.38
CA LEU A 72 1.39 3.51 -8.11
C LEU A 72 0.50 2.28 -7.98
N GLY A 73 -0.79 2.41 -8.22
CA GLY A 73 -1.78 1.34 -8.12
C GLY A 73 -1.48 0.17 -9.05
N ILE A 74 -1.12 0.44 -10.31
CA ILE A 74 -0.71 -0.60 -11.26
C ILE A 74 0.63 -1.21 -10.84
N GLY A 75 1.59 -0.40 -10.38
CA GLY A 75 2.83 -0.89 -9.79
C GLY A 75 2.57 -1.84 -8.62
N MET A 76 1.66 -1.48 -7.70
CA MET A 76 1.26 -2.30 -6.56
C MET A 76 0.52 -3.58 -6.99
N LEU A 77 -0.35 -3.50 -7.98
CA LEU A 77 -1.03 -4.66 -8.56
C LEU A 77 -0.01 -5.71 -9.02
N ILE A 78 0.99 -5.28 -9.80
CA ILE A 78 2.00 -6.18 -10.36
C ILE A 78 2.96 -6.67 -9.26
N SER A 79 3.40 -5.79 -8.37
CA SER A 79 4.38 -6.12 -7.34
C SER A 79 3.84 -7.06 -6.27
N VAL A 80 2.66 -6.75 -5.71
CA VAL A 80 2.06 -7.58 -4.65
C VAL A 80 1.50 -8.86 -5.23
N GLY A 81 0.81 -8.81 -6.38
CA GLY A 81 0.31 -10.00 -7.05
C GLY A 81 1.43 -10.96 -7.44
N GLY A 82 2.48 -10.44 -8.08
CA GLY A 82 3.63 -11.24 -8.50
C GLY A 82 4.43 -11.79 -7.33
N SER A 83 4.75 -10.98 -6.33
CA SER A 83 5.58 -11.41 -5.20
C SER A 83 4.87 -12.39 -4.26
N THR A 84 3.55 -12.25 -4.09
CA THR A 84 2.73 -13.22 -3.34
C THR A 84 2.72 -14.58 -4.03
N PHE A 85 2.45 -14.58 -5.34
CA PHE A 85 2.45 -15.81 -6.14
C PHE A 85 3.84 -16.47 -6.16
N PHE A 86 4.89 -15.68 -6.34
CA PHE A 86 6.27 -16.13 -6.24
C PHE A 86 6.58 -16.80 -4.89
N ALA A 87 6.19 -16.17 -3.78
CA ALA A 87 6.49 -16.69 -2.44
C ALA A 87 5.85 -18.06 -2.19
N VAL A 88 4.61 -18.27 -2.65
CA VAL A 88 3.91 -19.55 -2.52
C VAL A 88 4.54 -20.63 -3.39
N VAL A 89 4.81 -20.33 -4.66
CA VAL A 89 5.40 -21.24 -5.63
C VAL A 89 6.82 -21.67 -5.19
N LYS A 90 7.63 -20.71 -4.74
CA LYS A 90 8.97 -20.96 -4.20
C LYS A 90 8.91 -21.86 -2.95
N ALA A 91 7.94 -21.63 -2.07
CA ALA A 91 7.77 -22.46 -0.87
C ALA A 91 7.38 -23.91 -1.18
N ARG A 92 6.75 -24.15 -2.34
CA ARG A 92 6.46 -25.49 -2.90
C ARG A 92 7.66 -26.13 -3.61
N GLY A 93 8.79 -25.40 -3.76
CA GLY A 93 10.02 -25.89 -4.39
C GLY A 93 10.11 -25.71 -5.91
N ASP A 94 9.13 -25.06 -6.55
CA ASP A 94 9.16 -24.79 -8.00
C ASP A 94 9.88 -23.49 -8.31
N HIS A 95 11.21 -23.53 -8.28
CA HIS A 95 12.06 -22.38 -8.56
C HIS A 95 11.95 -21.88 -10.00
N ASP A 96 11.66 -22.76 -10.95
CA ASP A 96 11.56 -22.43 -12.38
C ASP A 96 10.33 -21.58 -12.66
N LEU A 97 9.19 -21.97 -12.10
CA LEU A 97 7.97 -21.16 -12.16
C LEU A 97 8.15 -19.83 -11.42
N GLY A 98 8.87 -19.82 -10.27
CA GLY A 98 9.21 -18.60 -9.55
C GLY A 98 9.98 -17.60 -10.41
N ASN A 99 10.99 -18.06 -11.15
CA ASN A 99 11.76 -17.23 -12.07
C ASN A 99 10.91 -16.71 -13.24
N LYS A 100 9.99 -17.53 -13.75
CA LYS A 100 9.02 -17.11 -14.78
C LYS A 100 8.10 -16.03 -14.28
N ILE A 101 7.54 -16.16 -13.07
CA ILE A 101 6.67 -15.15 -12.45
C ILE A 101 7.40 -13.81 -12.29
N PHE A 102 8.67 -13.83 -11.80
CA PHE A 102 9.48 -12.62 -11.66
C PHE A 102 9.72 -11.94 -13.00
N THR A 103 10.18 -12.71 -13.99
CA THR A 103 10.43 -12.21 -15.34
C THR A 103 9.19 -11.58 -15.95
N PHE A 104 8.05 -12.21 -15.73
CA PHE A 104 6.74 -11.73 -16.18
C PHE A 104 6.35 -10.40 -15.52
N ALA A 105 6.47 -10.32 -14.20
CA ALA A 105 6.16 -9.11 -13.44
C ALA A 105 7.03 -7.94 -13.93
N VAL A 106 8.34 -8.16 -14.10
CA VAL A 106 9.27 -7.15 -14.64
C VAL A 106 8.87 -6.72 -16.06
N THR A 107 8.57 -7.68 -16.95
CA THR A 107 8.19 -7.38 -18.34
C THR A 107 6.92 -6.54 -18.41
N ILE A 108 5.88 -6.93 -17.68
CA ILE A 108 4.61 -6.19 -17.63
C ILE A 108 4.83 -4.78 -17.09
N ALA A 109 5.64 -4.62 -16.03
CA ALA A 109 5.95 -3.31 -15.46
C ALA A 109 6.67 -2.40 -16.45
N VAL A 110 7.63 -2.93 -17.19
CA VAL A 110 8.34 -2.17 -18.23
C VAL A 110 7.36 -1.73 -19.33
N VAL A 111 6.47 -2.63 -19.78
CA VAL A 111 5.46 -2.29 -20.79
C VAL A 111 4.52 -1.19 -20.29
N PHE A 112 3.92 -1.35 -19.11
CA PHE A 112 3.05 -0.31 -18.54
C PHE A 112 3.82 0.99 -18.26
N GLY A 113 5.05 0.89 -17.78
CA GLY A 113 5.90 2.05 -17.56
C GLY A 113 6.15 2.86 -18.85
N PHE A 114 6.39 2.19 -19.98
CA PHE A 114 6.48 2.87 -21.27
C PHE A 114 5.15 3.45 -21.76
N VAL A 115 4.03 2.77 -21.48
CA VAL A 115 2.70 3.31 -21.78
C VAL A 115 2.47 4.62 -21.01
N PHE A 116 2.76 4.64 -19.69
CA PHE A 116 2.61 5.86 -18.90
C PHE A 116 3.58 6.97 -19.29
N LEU A 117 4.82 6.62 -19.63
CA LEU A 117 5.80 7.56 -20.18
C LEU A 117 5.23 8.23 -21.44
N PHE A 118 4.71 7.43 -22.38
CA PHE A 118 4.15 7.95 -23.62
C PHE A 118 2.92 8.82 -23.36
N LEU A 119 1.95 8.34 -22.57
CA LEU A 119 0.72 9.06 -22.25
C LEU A 119 1.02 10.38 -21.50
N GLY A 120 1.86 10.32 -20.46
CA GLY A 120 2.18 11.48 -19.65
C GLY A 120 3.01 12.51 -20.40
N ARG A 121 3.87 12.09 -21.35
CA ARG A 121 4.64 13.03 -22.15
C ARG A 121 3.82 13.69 -23.25
N THR A 122 2.91 12.93 -23.88
CA THR A 122 2.12 13.41 -25.01
C THR A 122 0.86 14.16 -24.59
N TYR A 123 0.20 13.69 -23.53
CA TYR A 123 -1.14 14.17 -23.14
C TYR A 123 -1.17 14.88 -21.76
N ALA A 124 -0.01 15.31 -21.20
CA ALA A 124 0.07 15.89 -19.86
C ALA A 124 -0.92 17.04 -19.62
N GLU A 125 -1.05 17.97 -20.56
CA GLU A 125 -1.96 19.12 -20.45
C GLU A 125 -3.43 18.67 -20.50
N LYS A 126 -3.77 17.78 -21.44
CA LYS A 126 -5.14 17.25 -21.53
C LYS A 126 -5.53 16.47 -20.27
N LEU A 127 -4.60 15.69 -19.73
CA LEU A 127 -4.80 14.98 -18.47
C LEU A 127 -5.01 15.94 -17.30
N ALA A 128 -4.22 17.03 -17.22
CA ALA A 128 -4.40 18.04 -16.21
C ALA A 128 -5.78 18.71 -16.28
N PHE A 129 -6.28 19.03 -17.47
CA PHE A 129 -7.65 19.56 -17.65
C PHE A 129 -8.73 18.55 -17.27
N ILE A 130 -8.58 17.27 -17.65
CA ILE A 130 -9.54 16.19 -17.30
C ILE A 130 -9.67 16.04 -15.77
N PHE A 131 -8.56 16.22 -15.04
CA PHE A 131 -8.55 16.14 -13.57
C PHE A 131 -8.89 17.45 -12.86
N GLY A 132 -9.45 18.44 -13.58
CA GLY A 132 -10.02 19.65 -13.01
C GLY A 132 -9.07 20.83 -12.94
N GLY A 133 -8.00 20.82 -13.73
CA GLY A 133 -7.10 21.98 -13.86
C GLY A 133 -7.75 23.11 -14.67
N ASP A 134 -7.39 24.32 -14.31
CA ASP A 134 -7.70 25.56 -15.03
C ASP A 134 -6.43 26.15 -15.69
N ASP A 135 -6.57 27.26 -16.42
CA ASP A 135 -5.47 27.91 -17.14
C ASP A 135 -4.29 28.30 -16.23
N VAL A 136 -4.51 28.48 -14.93
CA VAL A 136 -3.48 28.87 -13.95
C VAL A 136 -2.76 27.64 -13.38
N THR A 137 -3.47 26.57 -13.10
CA THR A 137 -2.94 25.36 -12.43
C THR A 137 -2.39 24.32 -13.40
N VAL A 138 -2.92 24.25 -14.64
CA VAL A 138 -2.49 23.30 -15.69
C VAL A 138 -0.99 23.39 -15.99
N PRO A 139 -0.32 24.55 -16.07
CA PRO A 139 1.12 24.60 -16.29
C PRO A 139 1.93 23.86 -15.21
N TYR A 140 1.50 23.97 -13.95
CA TYR A 140 2.13 23.24 -12.83
C TYR A 140 1.83 21.74 -12.87
N ALA A 141 0.55 21.39 -13.03
CA ALA A 141 0.11 20.00 -13.09
C ALA A 141 0.73 19.24 -14.27
N SER A 142 0.69 19.82 -15.48
CA SER A 142 1.25 19.20 -16.68
C SER A 142 2.76 19.01 -16.60
N THR A 143 3.48 19.97 -16.01
CA THR A 143 4.91 19.86 -15.75
C THR A 143 5.21 18.68 -14.84
N TYR A 144 4.47 18.53 -13.73
CA TYR A 144 4.63 17.40 -12.79
C TYR A 144 4.31 16.07 -13.46
N ILE A 145 3.16 15.96 -14.14
CA ILE A 145 2.72 14.77 -14.86
C ILE A 145 3.77 14.33 -15.88
N ARG A 146 4.26 15.26 -16.70
CA ARG A 146 5.24 15.01 -17.76
C ARG A 146 6.56 14.45 -17.20
N VAL A 147 7.04 15.03 -16.11
CA VAL A 147 8.29 14.60 -15.47
C VAL A 147 8.10 13.27 -14.76
N VAL A 148 7.12 13.11 -13.87
CA VAL A 148 6.90 11.87 -13.11
C VAL A 148 6.62 10.69 -14.02
N SER A 149 5.84 10.88 -15.08
CA SER A 149 5.57 9.81 -16.06
C SER A 149 6.84 9.37 -16.81
N THR A 150 7.85 10.23 -16.94
CA THR A 150 9.15 9.85 -17.53
C THR A 150 9.86 8.80 -16.67
N PHE A 151 9.64 8.81 -15.36
CA PHE A 151 10.22 7.87 -14.40
C PHE A 151 9.31 6.69 -14.04
N SER A 152 8.18 6.49 -14.74
CA SER A 152 7.25 5.39 -14.42
C SER A 152 7.87 4.00 -14.50
N VAL A 153 8.81 3.75 -15.41
CA VAL A 153 9.53 2.47 -15.50
C VAL A 153 10.38 2.22 -14.23
N PRO A 154 11.33 3.10 -13.84
CA PRO A 154 12.06 2.93 -12.59
C PRO A 154 11.15 2.82 -11.37
N PHE A 155 10.07 3.60 -11.33
CA PHE A 155 9.12 3.57 -10.24
C PHE A 155 8.44 2.21 -10.06
N MET A 156 7.93 1.65 -11.16
CA MET A 156 7.30 0.32 -11.14
C MET A 156 8.32 -0.79 -10.83
N LEU A 157 9.52 -0.72 -11.41
CA LEU A 157 10.59 -1.69 -11.17
C LEU A 157 11.03 -1.68 -9.71
N ASN A 158 11.19 -0.50 -9.09
CA ASN A 158 11.55 -0.40 -7.68
C ASN A 158 10.51 -1.11 -6.79
N ASN A 159 9.22 -0.84 -7.01
CA ASN A 159 8.13 -1.49 -6.27
C ASN A 159 8.16 -3.02 -6.40
N ILE A 160 8.37 -3.54 -7.62
CA ILE A 160 8.41 -4.98 -7.87
C ILE A 160 9.61 -5.62 -7.19
N ILE A 161 10.81 -5.07 -7.40
CA ILE A 161 12.05 -5.66 -6.89
C ILE A 161 12.04 -5.63 -5.35
N VAL A 162 11.58 -4.54 -4.73
CA VAL A 162 11.38 -4.45 -3.26
C VAL A 162 10.47 -5.57 -2.76
N ALA A 163 9.32 -5.77 -3.41
CA ALA A 163 8.35 -6.79 -3.00
C ALA A 163 8.91 -8.21 -3.16
N PHE A 164 9.59 -8.49 -4.26
CA PHE A 164 10.22 -9.81 -4.49
C PHE A 164 11.37 -10.08 -3.51
N ILE A 165 12.27 -9.13 -3.26
CA ILE A 165 13.38 -9.28 -2.30
C ILE A 165 12.83 -9.49 -0.88
N ARG A 166 11.75 -8.79 -0.49
CA ARG A 166 11.09 -9.01 0.79
C ARG A 166 10.58 -10.45 0.92
N ASN A 167 10.00 -10.99 -0.15
CA ASN A 167 9.52 -12.37 -0.23
C ASN A 167 10.67 -13.40 -0.43
N ASP A 168 11.85 -12.94 -0.81
CA ASP A 168 13.08 -13.74 -0.92
C ASP A 168 13.87 -13.84 0.40
N ASN A 169 13.22 -13.60 1.54
CA ASN A 169 13.78 -13.64 2.89
C ASN A 169 14.81 -12.52 3.21
N ALA A 170 14.77 -11.40 2.48
CA ALA A 170 15.66 -10.28 2.70
C ALA A 170 14.94 -8.95 3.00
N PRO A 171 14.06 -8.87 4.04
CA PRO A 171 13.26 -7.68 4.33
C PRO A 171 14.12 -6.46 4.67
N LYS A 172 15.35 -6.67 5.21
CA LYS A 172 16.27 -5.56 5.52
C LYS A 172 16.72 -4.81 4.28
N PHE A 173 17.05 -5.50 3.19
CA PHE A 173 17.42 -4.86 1.92
C PHE A 173 16.24 -4.12 1.29
N ALA A 174 15.05 -4.72 1.32
CA ALA A 174 13.84 -4.07 0.86
C ALA A 174 13.55 -2.76 1.62
N THR A 175 13.68 -2.79 2.95
CA THR A 175 13.49 -1.61 3.79
C THR A 175 14.59 -0.57 3.59
N ALA A 176 15.86 -0.97 3.48
CA ALA A 176 16.96 -0.06 3.22
C ALA A 176 16.78 0.69 1.89
N SER A 177 16.34 -0.01 0.84
CA SER A 177 16.01 0.61 -0.44
C SER A 177 14.89 1.65 -0.34
N LEU A 178 13.79 1.31 0.34
CA LEU A 178 12.66 2.23 0.52
C LEU A 178 13.07 3.46 1.33
N LEU A 179 13.82 3.27 2.42
CA LEU A 179 14.31 4.39 3.23
C LEU A 179 15.30 5.27 2.46
N ALA A 180 16.22 4.67 1.70
CA ALA A 180 17.15 5.43 0.86
C ALA A 180 16.40 6.21 -0.23
N SER A 181 15.40 5.61 -0.88
CA SER A 181 14.54 6.28 -1.85
C SER A 181 13.79 7.45 -1.22
N ASN A 182 13.12 7.24 -0.10
CA ASN A 182 12.33 8.26 0.58
C ASN A 182 13.20 9.41 1.12
N MET A 183 14.35 9.08 1.72
CA MET A 183 15.29 10.08 2.22
C MET A 183 15.92 10.90 1.08
N SER A 184 16.26 10.25 -0.03
CA SER A 184 16.79 10.95 -1.20
C SER A 184 15.75 11.88 -1.83
N ASN A 185 14.48 11.46 -1.88
CA ASN A 185 13.40 12.34 -2.31
C ASN A 185 13.33 13.60 -1.43
N PHE A 186 13.26 13.43 -0.10
CA PHE A 186 13.24 14.55 0.85
C PHE A 186 14.41 15.52 0.65
N ILE A 187 15.64 15.00 0.49
CA ILE A 187 16.84 15.81 0.30
C ILE A 187 16.80 16.53 -1.06
N MET A 188 16.40 15.80 -2.12
CA MET A 188 16.33 16.38 -3.48
C MET A 188 15.22 17.42 -3.61
N ASP A 189 14.07 17.24 -2.95
CA ASP A 189 13.01 18.26 -2.91
C ASP A 189 13.54 19.56 -2.32
N TRP A 190 14.24 19.49 -1.19
CA TRP A 190 14.84 20.66 -0.58
C TRP A 190 15.86 21.33 -1.51
N ILE A 191 16.77 20.53 -2.13
CA ILE A 191 17.82 21.05 -3.02
C ILE A 191 17.22 21.68 -4.28
N PHE A 192 16.30 20.97 -4.94
CA PHE A 192 15.79 21.44 -6.24
C PHE A 192 14.81 22.59 -6.12
N ILE A 193 14.04 22.65 -5.04
CA ILE A 193 13.07 23.71 -4.83
C ILE A 193 13.74 25.01 -4.32
N TYR A 194 14.60 24.92 -3.28
CA TYR A 194 15.15 26.11 -2.62
C TYR A 194 16.47 26.60 -3.26
N PRO A 195 17.61 25.87 -3.23
CA PRO A 195 18.84 26.33 -3.84
C PRO A 195 18.78 26.45 -5.36
N CYS A 196 18.26 25.42 -6.03
CA CYS A 196 18.22 25.37 -7.49
C CYS A 196 17.04 26.12 -8.11
N LYS A 197 16.02 26.49 -7.32
CA LYS A 197 14.82 27.24 -7.76
C LYS A 197 14.12 26.64 -8.99
N MET A 198 14.10 25.29 -9.08
CA MET A 198 13.53 24.59 -10.23
C MET A 198 12.00 24.52 -10.19
N GLY A 199 11.35 25.01 -9.12
CA GLY A 199 9.91 25.04 -8.96
C GLY A 199 9.29 23.64 -9.06
N MET A 200 8.13 23.54 -9.70
CA MET A 200 7.38 22.28 -9.86
C MET A 200 8.16 21.17 -10.59
N ARG A 201 9.05 21.56 -11.50
CA ARG A 201 9.93 20.62 -12.19
C ARG A 201 10.92 19.97 -11.22
N GLY A 202 11.40 20.73 -10.22
CA GLY A 202 12.30 20.22 -9.17
C GLY A 202 11.64 19.16 -8.30
N ALA A 203 10.43 19.45 -7.79
CA ALA A 203 9.63 18.49 -7.02
C ALA A 203 9.37 17.19 -7.80
N ALA A 204 8.94 17.32 -9.06
CA ALA A 204 8.69 16.17 -9.92
C ALA A 204 9.95 15.34 -10.22
N LEU A 205 11.12 15.99 -10.37
CA LEU A 205 12.41 15.31 -10.55
C LEU A 205 12.84 14.56 -9.28
N ALA A 206 12.67 15.15 -8.09
CA ALA A 206 12.98 14.51 -6.83
C ALA A 206 12.16 13.22 -6.67
N THR A 207 10.84 13.31 -6.92
CA THR A 207 9.94 12.15 -6.88
C THR A 207 10.33 11.09 -7.92
N GLY A 208 10.74 11.50 -9.12
CA GLY A 208 11.11 10.59 -10.21
C GLY A 208 12.45 9.90 -10.02
N ILE A 209 13.47 10.59 -9.48
CA ILE A 209 14.83 10.06 -9.29
C ILE A 209 14.90 9.13 -8.06
N ALA A 210 14.11 9.39 -7.02
CA ALA A 210 14.13 8.64 -5.79
C ALA A 210 14.03 7.10 -5.98
N PRO A 211 13.14 6.54 -6.82
CA PRO A 211 13.11 5.11 -7.10
C PRO A 211 14.38 4.58 -7.75
N ILE A 212 15.10 5.38 -8.52
CA ILE A 212 16.39 4.97 -9.12
C ILE A 212 17.43 4.76 -8.03
N ILE A 213 17.47 5.64 -7.01
CA ILE A 213 18.35 5.46 -5.84
C ILE A 213 17.99 4.19 -5.09
N GLY A 214 16.69 3.92 -4.92
CA GLY A 214 16.21 2.66 -4.38
C GLY A 214 16.72 1.44 -5.16
N LEU A 215 16.64 1.48 -6.49
CA LEU A 215 17.14 0.42 -7.37
C LEU A 215 18.66 0.23 -7.27
N ILE A 216 19.43 1.32 -7.11
CA ILE A 216 20.88 1.25 -6.88
C ILE A 216 21.19 0.51 -5.57
N VAL A 217 20.45 0.78 -4.49
CA VAL A 217 20.59 0.05 -3.23
C VAL A 217 20.25 -1.44 -3.40
N LEU A 218 19.19 -1.75 -4.16
CA LEU A 218 18.79 -3.13 -4.43
C LEU A 218 19.79 -3.86 -5.34
N SER A 219 20.55 -3.15 -6.19
CA SER A 219 21.58 -3.78 -7.03
C SER A 219 22.65 -4.48 -6.20
N VAL A 220 22.96 -4.00 -5.00
CA VAL A 220 23.89 -4.65 -4.06
C VAL A 220 23.43 -6.06 -3.70
N TYR A 221 22.10 -6.28 -3.55
CA TYR A 221 21.57 -7.61 -3.28
C TYR A 221 21.80 -8.59 -4.42
N PHE A 222 21.66 -8.12 -5.67
CA PHE A 222 21.91 -8.93 -6.87
C PHE A 222 23.40 -9.16 -7.10
N LEU A 223 24.24 -8.14 -6.94
CA LEU A 223 25.69 -8.24 -7.08
C LEU A 223 26.32 -9.16 -6.02
N GLY A 224 25.73 -9.19 -4.81
CA GLY A 224 26.13 -10.11 -3.75
C GLY A 224 25.66 -11.56 -3.95
N HIS A 225 25.02 -11.89 -5.08
CA HIS A 225 24.47 -13.21 -5.37
C HIS A 225 23.55 -13.77 -4.27
N MET A 226 22.87 -12.89 -3.52
CA MET A 226 21.98 -13.28 -2.43
C MET A 226 20.58 -13.68 -2.92
N ASN A 227 20.25 -13.37 -4.16
CA ASN A 227 18.94 -13.63 -4.76
C ASN A 227 18.78 -15.09 -5.14
N THR A 228 17.58 -15.62 -4.86
CA THR A 228 17.19 -16.99 -5.25
C THR A 228 16.41 -17.03 -6.56
N PHE A 229 16.12 -15.89 -7.16
CA PHE A 229 15.37 -15.74 -8.41
C PHE A 229 16.20 -15.04 -9.48
N ARG A 230 15.90 -15.31 -10.74
CA ARG A 230 16.66 -14.79 -11.89
C ARG A 230 15.72 -14.30 -12.98
N ILE A 231 16.17 -13.31 -13.75
CA ILE A 231 15.49 -12.91 -14.98
C ILE A 231 15.85 -13.94 -16.05
N LEU A 232 14.83 -14.55 -16.62
CA LEU A 232 14.94 -15.44 -17.78
C LEU A 232 14.73 -14.62 -19.07
N ASN A 233 15.13 -15.18 -20.21
CA ASN A 233 14.78 -14.54 -21.48
C ASN A 233 13.25 -14.58 -21.65
N PRO A 234 12.56 -13.41 -21.72
CA PRO A 234 11.08 -13.37 -21.79
C PRO A 234 10.52 -14.14 -23.01
N ILE A 235 11.24 -14.11 -24.14
CA ILE A 235 10.86 -14.80 -25.38
C ILE A 235 10.94 -16.33 -25.17
N LYS A 236 12.03 -16.80 -24.52
CA LYS A 236 12.17 -18.24 -24.20
C LYS A 236 11.13 -18.68 -23.17
N CYS A 237 10.81 -17.86 -22.17
CA CYS A 237 9.74 -18.16 -21.22
C CYS A 237 8.37 -18.35 -21.89
N ALA A 238 8.13 -17.66 -23.00
CA ALA A 238 6.91 -17.79 -23.80
C ALA A 238 6.97 -18.97 -24.80
N THR A 239 8.17 -19.45 -25.16
CA THR A 239 8.35 -20.44 -26.24
C THR A 239 8.98 -21.76 -25.78
N ASP A 240 9.36 -21.91 -24.51
CA ASP A 240 10.06 -23.10 -23.98
C ASP A 240 9.17 -24.34 -23.93
N GLY A 241 9.05 -24.95 -25.09
CA GLY A 241 8.42 -26.26 -25.32
C GLY A 241 8.89 -26.78 -26.66
N ASN A 242 9.94 -27.58 -26.66
CA ASN A 242 10.54 -28.18 -27.86
C ASN A 242 9.65 -29.22 -28.59
N ASN A 243 8.34 -29.26 -28.35
CA ASN A 243 7.41 -30.11 -29.05
C ASN A 243 6.29 -29.27 -29.68
N HIS A 244 6.21 -29.33 -31.00
CA HIS A 244 5.21 -28.65 -31.85
C HIS A 244 3.73 -28.91 -31.46
N GLU A 245 3.43 -29.93 -30.70
CA GLU A 245 2.07 -30.28 -30.25
C GLU A 245 1.55 -29.43 -29.08
N ASN A 246 2.41 -28.65 -28.37
CA ASN A 246 2.05 -27.99 -27.12
C ASN A 246 1.86 -26.45 -27.19
N ARG A 247 1.78 -25.86 -28.37
CA ARG A 247 1.64 -24.39 -28.56
C ARG A 247 0.41 -23.81 -27.82
N HIS A 248 -0.71 -24.54 -27.80
CA HIS A 248 -1.90 -24.16 -27.01
C HIS A 248 -1.69 -24.25 -25.50
N HIS A 249 -0.85 -25.17 -25.01
CA HIS A 249 -0.53 -25.29 -23.58
C HIS A 249 0.33 -24.13 -23.07
N HIS A 250 1.19 -23.56 -23.89
CA HIS A 250 2.09 -22.47 -23.51
C HIS A 250 1.38 -21.11 -23.43
N ILE A 251 0.51 -20.80 -24.37
CA ILE A 251 -0.35 -19.60 -24.34
C ILE A 251 -1.27 -19.66 -23.12
N ASN A 252 -1.81 -20.84 -22.80
CA ASN A 252 -2.63 -21.06 -21.62
C ASN A 252 -1.83 -20.85 -20.31
N ARG A 253 -0.55 -21.24 -20.26
CA ARG A 253 0.32 -21.06 -19.07
C ARG A 253 0.70 -19.61 -18.86
N PHE A 254 1.01 -18.88 -19.93
CA PHE A 254 1.24 -17.43 -19.91
C PHE A 254 0.01 -16.69 -19.35
N PHE A 255 -1.15 -16.94 -19.96
CA PHE A 255 -2.40 -16.34 -19.53
C PHE A 255 -2.76 -16.73 -18.10
N TRP A 256 -2.44 -17.93 -17.67
CA TRP A 256 -2.64 -18.39 -16.32
C TRP A 256 -1.76 -17.64 -15.29
N ILE A 257 -0.46 -17.43 -15.59
CA ILE A 257 0.44 -16.61 -14.74
C ILE A 257 -0.10 -15.18 -14.66
N PHE A 258 -0.43 -14.59 -15.80
CA PHE A 258 -0.99 -13.23 -15.87
C PHE A 258 -2.27 -13.11 -15.05
N LYS A 259 -3.22 -14.03 -15.22
CA LYS A 259 -4.47 -14.05 -14.47
C LYS A 259 -4.25 -14.13 -12.96
N ASN A 260 -3.39 -15.04 -12.49
CA ASN A 260 -3.12 -15.19 -11.06
C ASN A 260 -2.45 -13.94 -10.48
N LEU A 261 -1.45 -13.40 -11.15
CA LEU A 261 -0.77 -12.16 -10.77
C LEU A 261 -1.78 -11.00 -10.69
N PHE A 262 -2.62 -10.83 -11.70
CA PHE A 262 -3.60 -9.77 -11.76
C PHE A 262 -4.65 -9.92 -10.65
N VAL A 263 -5.21 -11.10 -10.47
CA VAL A 263 -6.26 -11.37 -9.45
C VAL A 263 -5.71 -11.17 -8.04
N LEU A 264 -4.49 -11.64 -7.74
CA LEU A 264 -3.85 -11.44 -6.43
C LEU A 264 -3.48 -9.98 -6.17
N GLY A 265 -3.13 -9.23 -7.20
CA GLY A 265 -2.77 -7.82 -7.08
C GLY A 265 -3.95 -6.86 -7.06
N LEU A 266 -5.13 -7.28 -7.58
CA LEU A 266 -6.28 -6.42 -7.78
C LEU A 266 -6.77 -5.74 -6.49
N SER A 267 -6.68 -6.43 -5.35
CA SER A 267 -7.07 -5.87 -4.05
C SER A 267 -6.25 -4.62 -3.72
N ASN A 268 -4.95 -4.61 -4.02
CA ASN A 268 -4.07 -3.45 -3.75
C ASN A 268 -4.35 -2.28 -4.70
N PHE A 269 -4.63 -2.55 -5.95
CA PHE A 269 -5.06 -1.53 -6.90
C PHE A 269 -6.36 -0.84 -6.46
N ILE A 270 -7.32 -1.63 -5.98
CA ILE A 270 -8.59 -1.10 -5.46
C ILE A 270 -8.39 -0.30 -4.17
N ILE A 271 -7.44 -0.66 -3.31
CA ILE A 271 -7.10 0.14 -2.12
C ILE A 271 -6.71 1.56 -2.54
N GLU A 272 -5.84 1.72 -3.54
CA GLU A 272 -5.40 3.03 -4.01
C GLU A 272 -6.54 3.87 -4.58
N ILE A 273 -7.37 3.28 -5.43
CA ILE A 273 -8.54 3.99 -6.00
C ILE A 273 -9.55 4.34 -4.91
N SER A 274 -9.84 3.42 -3.99
CA SER A 274 -10.81 3.64 -2.91
C SER A 274 -10.35 4.75 -1.97
N SER A 275 -9.05 4.86 -1.72
CA SER A 275 -8.47 5.92 -0.89
C SER A 275 -8.75 7.30 -1.50
N GLY A 276 -8.49 7.47 -2.78
CA GLY A 276 -8.79 8.72 -3.49
C GLY A 276 -10.28 9.07 -3.48
N LEU A 277 -11.15 8.09 -3.77
CA LEU A 277 -12.60 8.29 -3.78
C LEU A 277 -13.15 8.63 -2.39
N SER A 278 -12.61 8.02 -1.34
CA SER A 278 -12.96 8.33 0.05
C SER A 278 -12.64 9.76 0.42
N ILE A 279 -11.45 10.26 0.04
CA ILE A 279 -11.05 11.65 0.28
C ILE A 279 -12.02 12.61 -0.41
N VAL A 280 -12.34 12.37 -1.68
CA VAL A 280 -13.30 13.20 -2.43
C VAL A 280 -14.68 13.19 -1.78
N SER A 281 -15.16 12.01 -1.38
CA SER A 281 -16.49 11.87 -0.75
C SER A 281 -16.57 12.60 0.58
N PHE A 282 -15.55 12.49 1.43
CA PHE A 282 -15.47 13.24 2.69
C PHE A 282 -15.38 14.75 2.47
N ASN A 283 -14.59 15.21 1.48
CA ASN A 283 -14.47 16.62 1.15
C ASN A 283 -15.82 17.21 0.72
N ILE A 284 -16.53 16.54 -0.18
CA ILE A 284 -17.88 16.97 -0.62
C ILE A 284 -18.84 17.03 0.56
N ALA A 285 -18.90 15.98 1.38
CA ALA A 285 -19.79 15.93 2.55
C ALA A 285 -19.42 17.00 3.58
N SER A 286 -18.15 17.20 3.89
CA SER A 286 -17.69 18.21 4.84
C SER A 286 -18.00 19.62 4.34
N TRP A 287 -17.82 19.88 3.03
CA TRP A 287 -18.16 21.15 2.43
C TRP A 287 -19.65 21.43 2.48
N THR A 288 -20.49 20.43 2.21
CA THR A 288 -21.95 20.57 2.25
C THR A 288 -22.46 20.90 3.66
N ILE A 289 -21.80 20.37 4.72
CA ILE A 289 -22.23 20.54 6.12
C ILE A 289 -21.68 21.85 6.73
N ALA A 290 -20.39 22.13 6.54
CA ALA A 290 -19.69 23.21 7.25
C ALA A 290 -18.81 24.07 6.34
N GLY A 291 -19.02 24.02 5.02
CA GLY A 291 -18.29 24.82 4.04
C GLY A 291 -16.78 24.59 4.11
N ASN A 292 -16.00 25.66 3.88
CA ASN A 292 -14.54 25.59 3.88
C ASN A 292 -13.95 25.16 5.24
N LEU A 293 -14.61 25.50 6.34
CA LEU A 293 -14.16 25.09 7.67
C LEU A 293 -14.23 23.58 7.84
N GLY A 294 -15.32 22.95 7.38
CA GLY A 294 -15.49 21.51 7.39
C GLY A 294 -14.43 20.78 6.56
N VAL A 295 -14.12 21.28 5.36
CA VAL A 295 -13.06 20.72 4.50
C VAL A 295 -11.69 20.85 5.17
N SER A 296 -11.40 21.99 5.80
CA SER A 296 -10.16 22.22 6.52
C SER A 296 -10.01 21.28 7.72
N ALA A 297 -11.11 21.09 8.49
CA ALA A 297 -11.12 20.13 9.59
C ALA A 297 -10.92 18.69 9.12
N TYR A 298 -11.56 18.30 8.01
CA TYR A 298 -11.33 16.97 7.43
C TYR A 298 -9.87 16.80 6.94
N SER A 299 -9.27 17.83 6.36
CA SER A 299 -7.88 17.79 5.92
C SER A 299 -6.92 17.47 7.07
N ILE A 300 -7.15 18.03 8.27
CA ILE A 300 -6.39 17.70 9.48
C ILE A 300 -6.51 16.19 9.79
N VAL A 301 -7.74 15.69 9.86
CA VAL A 301 -8.01 14.28 10.13
C VAL A 301 -7.41 13.37 9.06
N ALA A 302 -7.54 13.72 7.78
CA ALA A 302 -7.04 12.95 6.65
C ALA A 302 -5.50 12.81 6.64
N ASN A 303 -4.76 13.88 6.97
CA ASN A 303 -3.31 13.85 7.05
C ASN A 303 -2.83 12.89 8.17
N ILE A 304 -3.47 12.93 9.33
CA ILE A 304 -3.17 11.99 10.42
C ILE A 304 -3.57 10.56 10.02
N ALA A 305 -4.74 10.39 9.39
CA ALA A 305 -5.24 9.11 8.92
C ALA A 305 -4.30 8.46 7.89
N PHE A 306 -3.68 9.26 7.03
CA PHE A 306 -2.69 8.78 6.07
C PHE A 306 -1.51 8.08 6.76
N VAL A 307 -0.94 8.70 7.81
CA VAL A 307 0.16 8.13 8.60
C VAL A 307 -0.29 6.86 9.31
N VAL A 308 -1.46 6.91 9.97
CA VAL A 308 -2.02 5.77 10.70
C VAL A 308 -2.31 4.58 9.78
N ASN A 309 -2.90 4.83 8.60
CA ASN A 309 -3.11 3.80 7.58
C ASN A 309 -1.79 3.15 7.12
N ALA A 310 -0.75 3.96 6.92
CA ALA A 310 0.56 3.46 6.52
C ALA A 310 1.15 2.50 7.56
N LEU A 311 0.99 2.78 8.86
CA LEU A 311 1.44 1.89 9.94
C LEU A 311 0.74 0.53 9.88
N PHE A 312 -0.59 0.49 9.73
CA PHE A 312 -1.34 -0.77 9.62
C PHE A 312 -1.03 -1.54 8.34
N ASN A 313 -0.83 -0.83 7.22
CA ASN A 313 -0.33 -1.43 5.98
C ASN A 313 1.07 -2.03 6.17
N GLY A 314 1.92 -1.40 6.99
CA GLY A 314 3.22 -1.94 7.39
C GLY A 314 3.11 -3.29 8.08
N VAL A 315 2.14 -3.47 8.98
CA VAL A 315 1.86 -4.79 9.61
C VAL A 315 1.44 -5.80 8.56
N GLY A 316 0.47 -5.46 7.70
CA GLY A 316 -0.03 -6.32 6.63
C GLY A 316 1.07 -6.78 5.67
N GLN A 317 1.87 -5.84 5.16
CA GLN A 317 2.99 -6.11 4.25
C GLN A 317 4.12 -6.91 4.90
N GLY A 318 4.39 -6.68 6.20
CA GLY A 318 5.42 -7.41 6.93
C GLY A 318 5.07 -8.88 7.17
N MET A 319 3.81 -9.18 7.47
CA MET A 319 3.37 -10.56 7.71
C MET A 319 3.15 -11.37 6.42
N GLN A 320 2.89 -10.71 5.28
CA GLN A 320 2.54 -11.34 4.02
C GLN A 320 3.58 -12.38 3.54
N PRO A 321 4.90 -12.11 3.50
CA PRO A 321 5.91 -13.08 3.09
C PRO A 321 5.92 -14.33 3.97
N LEU A 322 5.69 -14.18 5.27
CA LEU A 322 5.68 -15.29 6.23
C LEU A 322 4.46 -16.17 6.00
N ILE A 323 3.29 -15.57 5.84
CA ILE A 323 2.05 -16.31 5.56
C ILE A 323 2.15 -17.06 4.24
N SER A 324 2.60 -16.40 3.15
CA SER A 324 2.76 -17.02 1.83
C SER A 324 3.74 -18.21 1.88
N ARG A 325 4.85 -18.06 2.62
CA ARG A 325 5.82 -19.16 2.83
C ARG A 325 5.22 -20.36 3.55
N TYR A 326 4.51 -20.12 4.67
CA TYR A 326 3.89 -21.23 5.42
C TYR A 326 2.69 -21.83 4.68
N HIS A 327 1.96 -21.00 3.93
CA HIS A 327 0.87 -21.48 3.07
C HIS A 327 1.40 -22.39 1.95
N GLY A 328 2.49 -22.00 1.28
CA GLY A 328 3.11 -22.83 0.24
C GLY A 328 3.69 -24.16 0.73
N LYS A 329 4.01 -24.25 2.05
CA LYS A 329 4.48 -25.48 2.72
C LYS A 329 3.35 -26.29 3.37
N ASP A 330 2.10 -25.89 3.24
CA ASP A 330 0.92 -26.46 3.91
C ASP A 330 1.02 -26.49 5.45
N ASP A 331 1.91 -25.63 6.03
CA ASP A 331 2.06 -25.50 7.49
C ASP A 331 0.98 -24.55 8.06
N ASN A 332 -0.18 -25.14 8.32
CA ASN A 332 -1.34 -24.41 8.83
C ASN A 332 -1.14 -23.89 10.27
N ASN A 333 -0.32 -24.55 11.09
CA ASN A 333 -0.08 -24.14 12.48
C ASN A 333 0.78 -22.88 12.55
N SER A 334 1.91 -22.85 11.84
CA SER A 334 2.78 -21.67 11.78
C SER A 334 2.09 -20.49 11.09
N LYS A 335 1.33 -20.75 10.02
CA LYS A 335 0.50 -19.75 9.35
C LYS A 335 -0.52 -19.12 10.31
N ALA A 336 -1.28 -19.91 11.04
CA ALA A 336 -2.26 -19.41 12.01
C ALA A 336 -1.60 -18.62 13.14
N GLN A 337 -0.41 -19.00 13.58
CA GLN A 337 0.36 -18.26 14.58
C GLN A 337 0.78 -16.88 14.06
N VAL A 338 1.26 -16.76 12.82
CA VAL A 338 1.60 -15.47 12.20
C VAL A 338 0.38 -14.56 12.09
N ILE A 339 -0.76 -15.09 11.62
CA ILE A 339 -2.02 -14.33 11.53
C ILE A 339 -2.46 -13.84 12.92
N ARG A 340 -2.41 -14.70 13.94
CA ARG A 340 -2.74 -14.32 15.32
C ARG A 340 -1.84 -13.20 15.84
N LEU A 341 -0.53 -13.29 15.61
CA LEU A 341 0.43 -12.24 15.98
C LEU A 341 0.11 -10.93 15.25
N GLY A 342 -0.23 -10.99 13.96
CA GLY A 342 -0.63 -9.82 13.19
C GLY A 342 -1.87 -9.13 13.74
N LEU A 343 -2.91 -9.90 14.09
CA LEU A 343 -4.14 -9.37 14.69
C LEU A 343 -3.90 -8.74 16.07
N ILE A 344 -3.09 -9.41 16.92
CA ILE A 344 -2.72 -8.87 18.24
C ILE A 344 -1.93 -7.56 18.06
N THR A 345 -0.96 -7.53 17.16
CA THR A 345 -0.15 -6.32 16.89
C THR A 345 -1.02 -5.18 16.35
N ALA A 346 -1.93 -5.46 15.42
CA ALA A 346 -2.84 -4.46 14.88
C ALA A 346 -3.76 -3.89 15.98
N PHE A 347 -4.34 -4.75 16.81
CA PHE A 347 -5.20 -4.31 17.91
C PHE A 347 -4.44 -3.48 18.96
N ALA A 348 -3.25 -3.97 19.39
CA ALA A 348 -2.40 -3.24 20.33
C ALA A 348 -1.96 -1.88 19.78
N MET A 349 -1.62 -1.83 18.49
CA MET A 349 -1.27 -0.58 17.81
C MET A 349 -2.47 0.36 17.70
N ALA A 350 -3.68 -0.14 17.43
CA ALA A 350 -4.91 0.65 17.43
C ALA A 350 -5.17 1.29 18.80
N VAL A 351 -5.05 0.49 19.87
CA VAL A 351 -5.20 1.00 21.25
C VAL A 351 -4.17 2.09 21.54
N LEU A 352 -2.89 1.83 21.27
CA LEU A 352 -1.81 2.78 21.52
C LEU A 352 -2.00 4.09 20.76
N LEU A 353 -2.26 4.00 19.44
CA LEU A 353 -2.46 5.16 18.59
C LEU A 353 -3.71 5.94 19.00
N TYR A 354 -4.81 5.25 19.33
CA TYR A 354 -6.03 5.92 19.77
C TYR A 354 -5.83 6.68 21.08
N ILE A 355 -5.13 6.11 22.07
CA ILE A 355 -4.81 6.81 23.32
C ILE A 355 -3.99 8.07 23.03
N ILE A 356 -2.93 7.96 22.20
CA ILE A 356 -2.11 9.11 21.83
C ILE A 356 -2.94 10.18 21.12
N LEU A 357 -3.72 9.79 20.11
CA LEU A 357 -4.52 10.73 19.32
C LEU A 357 -5.67 11.34 20.15
N TYR A 358 -6.26 10.59 21.07
CA TYR A 358 -7.33 11.09 21.93
C TYR A 358 -6.80 12.15 22.94
N VAL A 359 -5.68 11.85 23.59
CA VAL A 359 -5.07 12.74 24.59
C VAL A 359 -4.51 13.99 23.93
N PHE A 360 -3.83 13.83 22.81
CA PHE A 360 -3.17 14.92 22.09
C PHE A 360 -3.98 15.44 20.90
N ALA A 361 -5.30 15.24 20.86
CA ALA A 361 -6.15 15.66 19.74
C ALA A 361 -6.04 17.16 19.44
N THR A 362 -6.09 18.00 20.47
CA THR A 362 -5.95 19.46 20.34
C THR A 362 -4.57 19.88 19.83
N PRO A 363 -3.44 19.46 20.45
CA PRO A 363 -2.11 19.72 19.90
C PRO A 363 -1.92 19.24 18.46
N PHE A 364 -2.43 18.06 18.09
CA PHE A 364 -2.34 17.60 16.71
C PHE A 364 -3.15 18.46 15.74
N SER A 365 -4.34 18.91 16.15
CA SER A 365 -5.14 19.85 15.37
C SER A 365 -4.42 21.19 15.20
N ASP A 366 -3.78 21.72 16.25
CA ASP A 366 -3.04 22.99 16.22
C ASP A 366 -1.86 22.96 15.24
N VAL A 367 -1.14 21.84 15.14
CA VAL A 367 -0.01 21.70 14.18
C VAL A 367 -0.43 22.00 12.74
N PHE A 368 -1.65 21.63 12.37
CA PHE A 368 -2.18 21.85 11.02
C PHE A 368 -3.02 23.13 10.89
N ASN A 369 -3.37 23.79 12.00
CA ASN A 369 -4.17 25.02 12.05
C ASN A 369 -3.26 26.25 11.99
N LYS A 370 -2.75 26.59 10.80
CA LYS A 370 -1.84 27.71 10.60
C LYS A 370 -2.48 29.09 10.90
N THR A 371 -3.80 29.17 10.85
CA THR A 371 -4.56 30.40 11.09
C THR A 371 -4.87 30.64 12.57
N SER A 372 -4.55 29.67 13.44
CA SER A 372 -4.90 29.66 14.86
C SER A 372 -6.41 29.90 15.10
N ASP A 373 -7.25 29.41 14.19
CA ASP A 373 -8.69 29.52 14.27
C ASP A 373 -9.22 28.56 15.37
N PRO A 374 -9.86 29.08 16.44
CA PRO A 374 -10.38 28.24 17.53
C PRO A 374 -11.47 27.28 17.11
N GLU A 375 -12.33 27.68 16.14
CA GLU A 375 -13.43 26.86 15.65
C GLU A 375 -12.91 25.67 14.83
N LEU A 376 -11.92 25.92 13.94
CA LEU A 376 -11.21 24.87 13.21
C LEU A 376 -10.53 23.88 14.16
N ASN A 377 -9.89 24.38 15.22
CA ASN A 377 -9.22 23.51 16.19
C ASN A 377 -10.22 22.66 16.97
N ALA A 378 -11.34 23.24 17.41
CA ALA A 378 -12.41 22.50 18.09
C ALA A 378 -12.98 21.41 17.18
N MET A 379 -13.29 21.74 15.91
CA MET A 379 -13.84 20.80 14.94
C MET A 379 -12.85 19.69 14.60
N GLY A 380 -11.57 20.01 14.36
CA GLY A 380 -10.52 19.07 14.07
C GLY A 380 -10.23 18.12 15.24
N SER A 381 -10.16 18.63 16.46
CA SER A 381 -9.91 17.82 17.67
C SER A 381 -11.03 16.83 17.95
N VAL A 382 -12.31 17.23 17.76
CA VAL A 382 -13.48 16.32 17.83
C VAL A 382 -13.38 15.27 16.70
N GLY A 383 -13.04 15.71 15.49
CA GLY A 383 -12.84 14.80 14.36
C GLY A 383 -11.79 13.74 14.65
N ILE A 384 -10.64 14.10 15.21
CA ILE A 384 -9.60 13.15 15.61
C ILE A 384 -10.16 12.13 16.61
N ARG A 385 -10.86 12.57 17.65
CA ARG A 385 -11.39 11.66 18.69
C ARG A 385 -12.44 10.68 18.16
N CYS A 386 -13.31 11.11 17.27
CA CYS A 386 -14.40 10.28 16.74
C CYS A 386 -13.93 9.37 15.59
N TYR A 387 -13.21 9.92 14.61
CA TYR A 387 -12.82 9.21 13.41
C TYR A 387 -11.87 8.02 13.70
N PHE A 388 -10.92 8.22 14.62
CA PHE A 388 -9.90 7.20 14.91
C PHE A 388 -10.41 6.01 15.74
N ILE A 389 -11.64 6.04 16.26
CA ILE A 389 -12.34 4.86 16.78
C ILE A 389 -12.43 3.78 15.69
N GLY A 390 -12.59 4.20 14.43
CA GLY A 390 -12.65 3.29 13.29
C GLY A 390 -11.42 2.40 13.13
N TYR A 391 -10.24 2.83 13.62
CA TYR A 391 -9.01 2.06 13.45
C TYR A 391 -8.90 0.81 14.33
N PHE A 392 -9.73 0.67 15.37
CA PHE A 392 -9.88 -0.61 16.07
C PHE A 392 -10.38 -1.71 15.13
N PHE A 393 -11.23 -1.36 14.18
CA PHE A 393 -11.79 -2.28 13.18
C PHE A 393 -10.97 -2.29 11.90
N ALA A 394 -10.58 -1.11 11.41
CA ALA A 394 -9.80 -0.95 10.20
C ALA A 394 -8.46 -1.70 10.23
N GLY A 395 -7.74 -1.61 11.36
CA GLY A 395 -6.47 -2.32 11.53
C GLY A 395 -6.63 -3.84 11.42
N LEU A 396 -7.68 -4.40 12.02
CA LEU A 396 -8.00 -5.82 11.91
C LEU A 396 -8.39 -6.20 10.48
N ASN A 397 -9.23 -5.40 9.82
CA ASN A 397 -9.65 -5.62 8.44
C ASN A 397 -8.46 -5.59 7.46
N ILE A 398 -7.51 -4.66 7.63
CA ILE A 398 -6.28 -4.59 6.82
C ILE A 398 -5.46 -5.87 6.97
N VAL A 399 -5.23 -6.31 8.20
CA VAL A 399 -4.45 -7.51 8.50
C VAL A 399 -5.14 -8.76 7.96
N ILE A 400 -6.46 -8.88 8.11
CA ILE A 400 -7.23 -10.01 7.57
C ILE A 400 -7.17 -10.02 6.03
N ALA A 401 -7.38 -8.88 5.37
CA ALA A 401 -7.31 -8.78 3.91
C ALA A 401 -5.92 -9.16 3.39
N ALA A 402 -4.85 -8.66 4.02
CA ALA A 402 -3.48 -9.02 3.69
C ALA A 402 -3.20 -10.51 3.89
N SER A 403 -3.74 -11.11 4.98
CA SER A 403 -3.59 -12.53 5.25
C SER A 403 -4.31 -13.41 4.24
N MET A 404 -5.51 -13.01 3.79
CA MET A 404 -6.24 -13.72 2.75
C MET A 404 -5.51 -13.66 1.41
N ASN A 405 -4.98 -12.49 1.06
CA ASN A 405 -4.18 -12.32 -0.16
C ASN A 405 -2.94 -13.22 -0.15
N ALA A 406 -2.21 -13.25 0.97
CA ALA A 406 -1.01 -14.08 1.15
C ALA A 406 -1.29 -15.60 1.09
N GLN A 407 -2.54 -16.01 1.27
CA GLN A 407 -3.02 -17.40 1.14
C GLN A 407 -3.62 -17.71 -0.23
N GLU A 408 -3.37 -16.89 -1.25
CA GLU A 408 -3.96 -17.01 -2.58
C GLU A 408 -5.51 -16.92 -2.59
N ALA A 409 -6.13 -16.49 -1.48
CA ALA A 409 -7.58 -16.28 -1.37
C ALA A 409 -7.96 -14.87 -1.87
N ALA A 410 -7.54 -14.53 -3.09
CA ALA A 410 -7.62 -13.19 -3.68
C ALA A 410 -9.05 -12.62 -3.71
N ILE A 411 -10.05 -13.44 -4.05
CA ILE A 411 -11.47 -13.01 -4.09
C ILE A 411 -11.94 -12.59 -2.69
N LYS A 412 -11.55 -13.31 -1.64
CA LYS A 412 -11.92 -12.95 -0.25
C LYS A 412 -11.25 -11.64 0.15
N SER A 413 -9.95 -11.47 -0.14
CA SER A 413 -9.23 -10.23 0.08
C SER A 413 -9.89 -9.06 -0.67
N LEU A 414 -10.23 -9.26 -1.94
CA LEU A 414 -10.89 -8.28 -2.78
C LEU A 414 -12.26 -7.85 -2.20
N LEU A 415 -13.08 -8.81 -1.79
CA LEU A 415 -14.38 -8.53 -1.18
C LEU A 415 -14.23 -7.68 0.09
N ILE A 416 -13.28 -8.00 0.96
CA ILE A 416 -12.99 -7.20 2.16
C ILE A 416 -12.59 -5.78 1.76
N THR A 417 -11.68 -5.64 0.82
CA THR A 417 -11.14 -4.34 0.38
C THR A 417 -12.21 -3.47 -0.28
N VAL A 418 -13.01 -4.03 -1.18
CA VAL A 418 -14.09 -3.31 -1.86
C VAL A 418 -15.18 -2.93 -0.86
N SER A 419 -15.52 -3.83 0.08
CA SER A 419 -16.54 -3.55 1.10
C SER A 419 -16.13 -2.36 1.96
N ARG A 420 -14.90 -2.35 2.49
CA ARG A 420 -14.43 -1.28 3.38
C ARG A 420 -14.20 0.05 2.68
N GLY A 421 -13.67 0.03 1.46
CA GLY A 421 -13.27 1.26 0.74
C GLY A 421 -14.39 1.91 -0.07
N LEU A 422 -15.26 1.13 -0.69
CA LEU A 422 -16.26 1.63 -1.64
C LEU A 422 -17.69 1.34 -1.19
N LEU A 423 -18.03 0.06 -0.95
CA LEU A 423 -19.42 -0.36 -0.77
C LEU A 423 -20.03 0.08 0.55
N LEU A 424 -19.24 0.28 1.58
CA LEU A 424 -19.74 0.66 2.90
C LEU A 424 -19.33 2.09 3.28
N LEU A 425 -18.10 2.51 3.00
CA LEU A 425 -17.61 3.81 3.42
C LEU A 425 -18.31 4.96 2.66
N VAL A 426 -18.39 4.88 1.33
CA VAL A 426 -19.02 5.95 0.53
C VAL A 426 -20.51 6.11 0.85
N PRO A 427 -21.33 5.04 0.93
CA PRO A 427 -22.70 5.16 1.39
C PRO A 427 -22.82 5.64 2.85
N ALA A 428 -21.94 5.21 3.76
CA ALA A 428 -21.96 5.69 5.14
C ALA A 428 -21.72 7.20 5.21
N ILE A 429 -20.76 7.72 4.43
CA ILE A 429 -20.54 9.17 4.30
C ILE A 429 -21.81 9.86 3.80
N ALA A 430 -22.43 9.36 2.73
CA ALA A 430 -23.61 9.96 2.13
C ALA A 430 -24.84 9.97 3.08
N ILE A 431 -25.03 8.87 3.83
CA ILE A 431 -26.12 8.75 4.80
C ILE A 431 -25.89 9.65 6.00
N LEU A 432 -24.67 9.62 6.58
CA LEU A 432 -24.38 10.40 7.79
C LEU A 432 -24.29 11.91 7.51
N ALA A 433 -23.94 12.31 6.30
CA ALA A 433 -23.98 13.71 5.88
C ALA A 433 -25.41 14.31 5.88
N GLN A 434 -26.44 13.49 5.66
CA GLN A 434 -27.84 13.95 5.67
C GLN A 434 -28.31 14.46 7.04
N PHE A 435 -27.66 14.06 8.13
CA PHE A 435 -27.98 14.57 9.47
C PHE A 435 -27.51 16.03 9.70
N GLY A 436 -26.80 16.64 8.74
CA GLY A 436 -26.42 18.06 8.78
C GLY A 436 -25.43 18.46 9.88
N ASN A 437 -24.82 17.49 10.57
CA ASN A 437 -23.85 17.75 11.63
C ASN A 437 -22.55 16.97 11.35
N ILE A 438 -21.44 17.69 11.35
CA ILE A 438 -20.11 17.14 11.04
C ILE A 438 -19.67 16.05 12.01
N ILE A 439 -20.19 16.05 13.25
CA ILE A 439 -19.87 15.00 14.24
C ILE A 439 -20.35 13.64 13.75
N TYR A 440 -21.53 13.55 13.15
CA TYR A 440 -22.02 12.29 12.59
C TYR A 440 -21.16 11.83 11.42
N LEU A 441 -20.66 12.76 10.61
CA LEU A 441 -19.77 12.43 9.48
C LEU A 441 -18.48 11.74 9.94
N TRP A 442 -17.93 12.14 11.10
CA TRP A 442 -16.73 11.50 11.66
C TRP A 442 -16.93 10.00 11.99
N PHE A 443 -18.17 9.57 12.23
CA PHE A 443 -18.48 8.17 12.48
C PHE A 443 -18.62 7.33 11.21
N ALA A 444 -18.50 7.90 10.02
CA ALA A 444 -18.61 7.15 8.76
C ALA A 444 -17.53 6.03 8.67
N LEU A 445 -16.28 6.32 9.03
CA LEU A 445 -15.23 5.29 9.07
C LEU A 445 -15.48 4.23 10.16
N PRO A 446 -15.71 4.57 11.44
CA PRO A 446 -16.04 3.58 12.47
C PRO A 446 -17.17 2.64 12.08
N VAL A 447 -18.29 3.16 11.55
CA VAL A 447 -19.46 2.37 11.15
C VAL A 447 -19.12 1.43 9.99
N SER A 448 -18.52 1.95 8.93
CA SER A 448 -18.17 1.14 7.74
C SER A 448 -17.17 0.02 8.07
N GLU A 449 -16.16 0.31 8.88
CA GLU A 449 -15.15 -0.68 9.25
C GLU A 449 -15.70 -1.72 10.24
N PHE A 450 -16.59 -1.33 11.15
CA PHE A 450 -17.28 -2.26 12.05
C PHE A 450 -18.19 -3.23 11.26
N ILE A 451 -18.99 -2.72 10.31
CA ILE A 451 -19.84 -3.55 9.45
C ILE A 451 -18.97 -4.51 8.61
N THR A 452 -17.85 -4.01 8.07
CA THR A 452 -16.89 -4.85 7.32
C THR A 452 -16.36 -5.98 8.20
N LEU A 453 -15.90 -5.68 9.43
CA LEU A 453 -15.36 -6.69 10.33
C LEU A 453 -16.41 -7.75 10.69
N THR A 454 -17.64 -7.33 10.92
CA THR A 454 -18.77 -8.24 11.18
C THR A 454 -19.00 -9.17 9.98
N PHE A 455 -19.04 -8.62 8.76
CA PHE A 455 -19.19 -9.39 7.53
C PHE A 455 -18.05 -10.41 7.36
N VAL A 456 -16.81 -10.00 7.58
CA VAL A 456 -15.62 -10.84 7.49
C VAL A 456 -15.67 -11.98 8.51
N THR A 457 -16.08 -11.69 9.74
CA THR A 457 -16.21 -12.69 10.80
C THR A 457 -17.25 -13.74 10.44
N ILE A 458 -18.42 -13.34 9.95
CA ILE A 458 -19.47 -14.26 9.49
C ILE A 458 -18.98 -15.13 8.32
N MET A 459 -18.28 -14.53 7.36
CA MET A 459 -17.70 -15.26 6.23
C MET A 459 -16.70 -16.34 6.69
N TYR A 460 -15.89 -16.03 7.71
CA TYR A 460 -14.90 -16.95 8.26
C TYR A 460 -15.56 -18.12 9.01
N MET A 461 -16.56 -17.84 9.83
CA MET A 461 -17.33 -18.86 10.57
C MET A 461 -18.03 -19.85 9.64
N LYS A 462 -18.70 -19.36 8.57
CA LYS A 462 -19.34 -20.23 7.57
C LYS A 462 -18.34 -21.15 6.84
N THR A 463 -17.12 -20.67 6.60
CA THR A 463 -16.08 -21.48 5.94
C THR A 463 -15.55 -22.58 6.88
N SER A 464 -15.39 -22.28 8.18
CA SER A 464 -14.95 -23.23 9.19
C SER A 464 -15.97 -24.38 9.40
N HIS A 465 -17.26 -24.05 9.49
CA HIS A 465 -18.32 -25.07 9.61
C HIS A 465 -18.41 -25.99 8.39
N ARG A 466 -18.14 -25.51 7.19
CA ARG A 466 -18.12 -26.36 5.98
C ARG A 466 -16.96 -27.35 5.94
N ILE A 467 -15.85 -27.04 6.60
CA ILE A 467 -14.69 -27.94 6.69
C ILE A 467 -14.88 -29.01 7.76
N GLN A 468 -15.60 -28.70 8.86
CA GLN A 468 -15.91 -29.68 9.90
C GLN A 468 -16.99 -30.70 9.49
N ASN A 469 -17.84 -30.35 8.54
CA ASN A 469 -18.93 -31.20 8.06
C ASN A 469 -18.57 -31.99 6.77
N ARG A 470 -17.32 -31.96 6.34
CA ARG A 470 -16.72 -32.84 5.32
C ARG A 470 -15.64 -33.72 5.92
#